data_d3d00955babc7dada7098c933c10e0ca
#
_entry.id   d3d00955babc7dada7098c933c10e0ca
#
_cell.length_a   1.000
_cell.length_b   1.000
_cell.length_c   1.000
_cell.angle_alpha   90.00
_cell.angle_beta   90.00
_cell.angle_gamma   90.00
#
_symmetry.space_group_name_H-M   'P 1'
#
loop_
_entity.id
_entity.type
_entity.pdbx_description
1 polymer ?
#
loop_
_entity_poly.entity_id
_entity_poly.type
_entity_poly.pdbx_seq_one_letter_code
_entity_poly.pdbx_strand_id
1 'polypeptide(L)'
;MRYSGIVNDTAAALATYADLEGLEEGVVAEVIAGVVRTAPSPLPEHGRAQRALGRFVGGPFDDDDGRGGPGGWWIVPEVDVRLGEHDIVRPDLTGWRRDRLADPWSKLPVDVRPDWVCEIISPSNAAHDRVTKRRLYARYGVPYYWIVDPSQRTLEALVLREGEWAELGSWGDGDTARIEPFAAVELEVERLFPPR
;
A
#
# COMPACT_ATOMS: atom_id res chain seq x y z
N MET A 1 -22.54 -31.62 -44.86
CA MET A 1 -21.34 -31.57 -44.06
C MET A 1 -21.42 -30.34 -43.17
N ARG A 2 -21.68 -30.53 -41.85
CA ARG A 2 -21.71 -29.42 -40.89
C ARG A 2 -20.36 -29.44 -40.15
N TYR A 3 -19.57 -28.36 -40.35
CA TYR A 3 -18.38 -28.14 -39.53
C TYR A 3 -18.81 -27.67 -38.16
N SER A 4 -18.67 -28.53 -37.17
CA SER A 4 -18.77 -28.17 -35.77
C SER A 4 -17.39 -27.63 -35.36
N GLY A 5 -17.23 -26.32 -35.34
CA GLY A 5 -16.08 -25.66 -34.73
C GLY A 5 -16.23 -25.76 -33.22
N ILE A 6 -15.42 -26.61 -32.57
CA ILE A 6 -15.21 -26.57 -31.14
C ILE A 6 -14.38 -25.31 -30.86
N VAL A 7 -15.02 -24.25 -30.41
CA VAL A 7 -14.33 -23.10 -29.83
C VAL A 7 -13.91 -23.58 -28.43
N ASN A 8 -12.66 -23.99 -28.28
CA ASN A 8 -12.04 -24.16 -26.96
C ASN A 8 -11.81 -22.75 -26.41
N ASP A 9 -12.83 -22.20 -25.77
CA ASP A 9 -12.71 -21.03 -24.90
C ASP A 9 -12.09 -21.53 -23.57
N THR A 10 -10.79 -21.74 -23.56
CA THR A 10 -10.02 -21.92 -22.32
C THR A 10 -9.96 -20.53 -21.70
N ALA A 11 -10.90 -20.21 -20.80
CA ALA A 11 -10.78 -19.05 -19.94
C ALA A 11 -9.37 -19.10 -19.33
N ALA A 12 -8.58 -18.04 -19.54
CA ALA A 12 -7.25 -17.95 -18.97
C ALA A 12 -7.37 -18.09 -17.44
N ALA A 13 -6.56 -18.95 -16.86
CA ALA A 13 -6.55 -19.13 -15.40
C ALA A 13 -6.23 -17.79 -14.74
N LEU A 14 -6.95 -17.46 -13.67
CA LEU A 14 -6.66 -16.25 -12.90
C LEU A 14 -5.30 -16.38 -12.23
N ALA A 15 -4.48 -15.33 -12.30
CA ALA A 15 -3.16 -15.29 -11.71
C ALA A 15 -3.23 -15.33 -10.17
N THR A 16 -2.17 -15.87 -9.59
CA THR A 16 -1.95 -16.05 -8.15
C THR A 16 -0.56 -15.54 -7.77
N TYR A 17 -0.15 -15.72 -6.52
CA TYR A 17 1.20 -15.37 -6.07
C TYR A 17 2.30 -16.17 -6.82
N ALA A 18 2.04 -17.41 -7.18
CA ALA A 18 2.99 -18.23 -7.94
C ALA A 18 3.38 -17.62 -9.29
N ASP A 19 2.49 -16.85 -9.89
CA ASP A 19 2.77 -16.13 -11.15
C ASP A 19 3.72 -14.94 -10.91
N LEU A 20 3.74 -14.36 -9.71
CA LEU A 20 4.72 -13.32 -9.34
C LEU A 20 6.09 -13.92 -9.07
N GLU A 21 6.17 -15.09 -8.42
CA GLU A 21 7.43 -15.80 -8.16
C GLU A 21 8.14 -16.24 -9.46
N GLY A 22 7.38 -16.41 -10.54
CA GLY A 22 7.89 -16.75 -11.87
C GLY A 22 8.45 -15.60 -12.68
N LEU A 23 8.34 -14.35 -12.23
CA LEU A 23 8.84 -13.18 -12.94
C LEU A 23 10.37 -13.05 -12.82
N GLU A 24 10.95 -12.31 -13.76
CA GLU A 24 12.39 -11.98 -13.74
C GLU A 24 12.73 -11.17 -12.47
N GLU A 25 13.93 -11.39 -11.94
CA GLU A 25 14.44 -10.69 -10.77
C GLU A 25 14.41 -9.16 -10.98
N GLY A 26 13.90 -8.42 -9.99
CA GLY A 26 13.80 -6.96 -10.04
C GLY A 26 12.50 -6.42 -10.67
N VAL A 27 11.64 -7.28 -11.21
CA VAL A 27 10.32 -6.86 -11.69
C VAL A 27 9.40 -6.65 -10.48
N VAL A 28 8.90 -5.42 -10.33
CA VAL A 28 7.84 -5.10 -9.36
C VAL A 28 6.49 -5.36 -10.00
N ALA A 29 5.72 -6.27 -9.41
CA ALA A 29 4.41 -6.63 -9.93
C ALA A 29 3.43 -6.98 -8.81
N GLU A 30 2.15 -6.87 -9.12
CA GLU A 30 1.01 -7.19 -8.26
C GLU A 30 0.04 -8.10 -9.01
N VAL A 31 -0.81 -8.83 -8.30
CA VAL A 31 -1.97 -9.51 -8.88
C VAL A 31 -3.22 -8.81 -8.39
N ILE A 32 -4.02 -8.29 -9.30
CA ILE A 32 -5.30 -7.65 -8.94
C ILE A 32 -6.41 -8.22 -9.80
N ALA A 33 -7.41 -8.78 -9.15
CA ALA A 33 -8.53 -9.50 -9.79
C ALA A 33 -8.02 -10.59 -10.76
N GLY A 34 -6.95 -11.31 -10.39
CA GLY A 34 -6.36 -12.38 -11.18
C GLY A 34 -5.54 -11.91 -12.40
N VAL A 35 -5.18 -10.64 -12.46
CA VAL A 35 -4.35 -10.08 -13.54
C VAL A 35 -3.02 -9.59 -12.98
N VAL A 36 -1.90 -10.08 -13.53
CA VAL A 36 -0.56 -9.56 -13.21
C VAL A 36 -0.41 -8.15 -13.78
N ARG A 37 0.03 -7.22 -12.94
CA ARG A 37 0.30 -5.83 -13.30
C ARG A 37 1.71 -5.47 -12.85
N THR A 38 2.53 -5.03 -13.78
CA THR A 38 3.89 -4.53 -13.47
C THR A 38 3.86 -3.03 -13.24
N ALA A 39 4.70 -2.56 -12.33
CA ALA A 39 4.91 -1.15 -12.08
C ALA A 39 6.28 -0.71 -12.66
N PRO A 40 6.38 0.50 -13.25
CA PRO A 40 7.67 1.05 -13.64
C PRO A 40 8.48 1.43 -12.40
N SER A 41 9.80 1.58 -12.56
CA SER A 41 10.66 2.10 -11.49
C SER A 41 10.18 3.48 -11.03
N PRO A 42 10.11 3.71 -9.70
CA PRO A 42 9.64 4.97 -9.15
C PRO A 42 10.63 6.11 -9.41
N LEU A 43 10.09 7.34 -9.48
CA LEU A 43 10.91 8.55 -9.54
C LEU A 43 11.59 8.84 -8.18
N PRO A 44 12.70 9.60 -8.16
CA PRO A 44 13.40 9.95 -6.92
C PRO A 44 12.53 10.63 -5.85
N GLU A 45 11.54 11.42 -6.26
CA GLU A 45 10.57 12.06 -5.33
C GLU A 45 9.70 11.06 -4.59
N HIS A 46 9.32 9.95 -5.24
CA HIS A 46 8.61 8.84 -4.60
C HIS A 46 9.45 8.23 -3.48
N GLY A 47 10.71 7.85 -3.77
CA GLY A 47 11.63 7.32 -2.76
C GLY A 47 11.91 8.32 -1.62
N ARG A 48 11.88 9.63 -1.91
CA ARG A 48 11.97 10.68 -0.89
C ARG A 48 10.77 10.63 0.06
N ALA A 49 9.55 10.56 -0.48
CA ALA A 49 8.33 10.51 0.31
C ALA A 49 8.25 9.23 1.14
N GLN A 50 8.57 8.08 0.55
CA GLN A 50 8.61 6.78 1.24
C GLN A 50 9.57 6.79 2.42
N ARG A 51 10.81 7.26 2.21
CA ARG A 51 11.80 7.37 3.28
C ARG A 51 11.37 8.34 4.38
N ALA A 52 10.77 9.47 4.02
CA ALA A 52 10.30 10.46 4.99
C ALA A 52 9.15 9.91 5.84
N LEU A 53 8.16 9.26 5.22
CA LEU A 53 7.08 8.57 5.93
C LEU A 53 7.61 7.47 6.83
N GLY A 54 8.51 6.61 6.34
CA GLY A 54 9.16 5.58 7.14
C GLY A 54 9.80 6.16 8.41
N ARG A 55 10.41 7.34 8.31
CA ARG A 55 10.95 8.03 9.50
C ARG A 55 9.85 8.57 10.42
N PHE A 56 8.79 9.17 9.87
CA PHE A 56 7.72 9.80 10.66
C PHE A 56 6.84 8.78 11.37
N VAL A 57 6.54 7.66 10.72
CA VAL A 57 5.69 6.61 11.31
C VAL A 57 6.51 5.42 11.81
N GLY A 58 7.55 5.00 11.10
CA GLY A 58 8.40 3.88 11.48
C GLY A 58 9.13 4.16 12.79
N GLY A 59 9.87 5.26 12.89
CA GLY A 59 10.61 5.60 14.10
C GLY A 59 9.76 5.53 15.37
N PRO A 60 8.67 6.30 15.49
CA PRO A 60 7.87 6.32 16.71
C PRO A 60 7.02 5.06 16.96
N PHE A 61 6.63 4.33 15.92
CA PHE A 61 5.65 3.24 16.07
C PHE A 61 6.22 1.84 15.86
N ASP A 62 7.32 1.70 15.09
CA ASP A 62 7.96 0.42 14.82
C ASP A 62 9.27 0.22 15.63
N ASP A 63 10.09 1.26 15.76
CA ASP A 63 11.32 1.17 16.53
C ASP A 63 11.03 0.86 18.01
N ASP A 64 11.47 -0.31 18.47
CA ASP A 64 11.08 -0.92 19.74
C ASP A 64 12.01 -0.55 20.90
N ASP A 65 12.84 0.46 20.72
CA ASP A 65 13.84 0.85 21.71
C ASP A 65 13.26 1.69 22.88
N GLY A 66 11.95 1.94 22.86
CA GLY A 66 11.24 2.72 23.91
C GLY A 66 11.65 4.19 23.98
N ARG A 67 12.42 4.71 23.01
CA ARG A 67 13.03 6.03 23.08
C ARG A 67 12.25 7.14 22.39
N GLY A 68 11.26 6.81 21.56
CA GLY A 68 10.72 7.85 20.72
C GLY A 68 9.24 7.85 20.44
N GLY A 69 8.47 6.89 20.90
CA GLY A 69 7.07 6.86 20.53
C GLY A 69 6.24 5.75 21.18
N PRO A 70 4.96 5.64 20.76
CA PRO A 70 4.02 4.68 21.30
C PRO A 70 4.36 3.22 21.01
N GLY A 71 5.14 2.94 19.94
CA GLY A 71 5.39 1.56 19.47
C GLY A 71 4.13 0.83 19.02
N GLY A 72 4.18 -0.49 19.01
CA GLY A 72 3.02 -1.37 18.82
C GLY A 72 2.67 -1.69 17.38
N TRP A 73 3.51 -1.32 16.41
CA TRP A 73 3.32 -1.59 14.99
C TRP A 73 4.53 -2.29 14.37
N TRP A 74 4.27 -2.99 13.26
CA TRP A 74 5.25 -3.34 12.25
C TRP A 74 5.00 -2.45 11.05
N ILE A 75 5.99 -1.68 10.60
CA ILE A 75 5.90 -0.79 9.44
C ILE A 75 6.91 -1.25 8.39
N VAL A 76 6.40 -1.89 7.34
CA VAL A 76 7.25 -2.55 6.35
C VAL A 76 7.05 -1.92 4.97
N PRO A 77 8.11 -1.48 4.28
CA PRO A 77 8.01 -1.01 2.91
C PRO A 77 7.97 -2.18 1.91
N GLU A 78 7.26 -2.00 0.81
CA GLU A 78 7.30 -2.82 -0.41
C GLU A 78 7.23 -4.34 -0.15
N VAL A 79 6.35 -4.77 0.76
CA VAL A 79 6.16 -6.18 1.08
C VAL A 79 4.93 -6.74 0.37
N ASP A 80 5.03 -7.96 -0.13
CA ASP A 80 3.90 -8.66 -0.75
C ASP A 80 2.87 -9.06 0.30
N VAL A 81 1.65 -8.59 0.11
CA VAL A 81 0.50 -8.89 0.98
C VAL A 81 -0.56 -9.62 0.16
N ARG A 82 -0.95 -10.81 0.62
CA ARG A 82 -2.07 -11.53 0.04
C ARG A 82 -3.36 -11.11 0.74
N LEU A 83 -4.19 -10.38 0.02
CA LEU A 83 -5.54 -10.03 0.47
C LEU A 83 -6.54 -11.13 0.11
N GLY A 84 -6.34 -11.81 -1.01
CA GLY A 84 -7.11 -12.95 -1.49
C GLY A 84 -6.30 -13.79 -2.46
N GLU A 85 -6.83 -14.93 -2.90
CA GLU A 85 -6.14 -15.86 -3.81
C GLU A 85 -5.65 -15.17 -5.09
N HIS A 86 -6.44 -14.23 -5.61
CA HIS A 86 -6.21 -13.51 -6.85
C HIS A 86 -6.01 -12.00 -6.65
N ASP A 87 -5.66 -11.60 -5.43
CA ASP A 87 -5.38 -10.21 -5.06
C ASP A 87 -4.16 -10.16 -4.14
N ILE A 88 -3.01 -9.93 -4.74
CA ILE A 88 -1.72 -9.77 -4.07
C ILE A 88 -1.21 -8.37 -4.40
N VAL A 89 -0.98 -7.57 -3.38
CA VAL A 89 -0.54 -6.18 -3.51
C VAL A 89 0.83 -5.98 -2.87
N ARG A 90 1.56 -4.96 -3.34
CA ARG A 90 2.82 -4.50 -2.74
C ARG A 90 2.72 -3.00 -2.48
N PRO A 91 2.11 -2.61 -1.36
CA PRO A 91 2.00 -1.19 -1.02
C PRO A 91 3.37 -0.57 -0.75
N ASP A 92 3.52 0.72 -1.00
CA ASP A 92 4.76 1.45 -0.71
C ASP A 92 5.12 1.41 0.78
N LEU A 93 4.11 1.48 1.65
CA LEU A 93 4.27 1.20 3.08
C LEU A 93 3.04 0.42 3.59
N THR A 94 3.31 -0.53 4.45
CA THR A 94 2.29 -1.39 5.06
C THR A 94 2.48 -1.42 6.57
N GLY A 95 1.39 -1.35 7.33
CA GLY A 95 1.42 -1.39 8.79
C GLY A 95 0.49 -2.44 9.38
N TRP A 96 1.01 -3.20 10.33
CA TRP A 96 0.24 -4.14 11.17
C TRP A 96 0.42 -3.80 12.64
N ARG A 97 -0.65 -3.92 13.39
CA ARG A 97 -0.55 -3.92 14.85
C ARG A 97 0.13 -5.21 15.32
N ARG A 98 1.07 -5.12 16.24
CA ARG A 98 1.85 -6.27 16.76
C ARG A 98 0.99 -7.30 17.49
N ASP A 99 -0.14 -6.88 18.05
CA ASP A 99 -1.11 -7.77 18.68
C ASP A 99 -1.91 -8.62 17.67
N ARG A 100 -1.91 -8.25 16.37
CA ARG A 100 -2.57 -8.98 15.30
C ARG A 100 -1.62 -9.83 14.45
N LEU A 101 -0.39 -9.41 14.30
CA LEU A 101 0.65 -10.10 13.53
C LEU A 101 1.90 -10.21 14.40
N ALA A 102 2.17 -11.41 14.90
CA ALA A 102 3.30 -11.65 15.78
C ALA A 102 4.65 -11.62 15.04
N ASP A 103 4.67 -12.09 13.79
CA ASP A 103 5.89 -12.22 12.97
C ASP A 103 5.59 -11.94 11.49
N PRO A 104 5.98 -10.76 10.96
CA PRO A 104 5.88 -10.46 9.53
C PRO A 104 7.07 -10.95 8.70
N TRP A 105 8.12 -11.51 9.33
CA TRP A 105 9.42 -11.76 8.68
C TRP A 105 9.60 -13.17 8.13
N SER A 106 8.77 -14.12 8.54
CA SER A 106 9.03 -15.54 8.32
C SER A 106 8.66 -16.06 6.94
N LYS A 107 7.75 -15.37 6.21
CA LYS A 107 7.32 -15.79 4.88
C LYS A 107 6.72 -14.66 4.04
N LEU A 108 6.76 -14.85 2.72
CA LEU A 108 6.02 -14.06 1.74
C LEU A 108 5.04 -14.97 0.96
N PRO A 109 3.92 -14.42 0.50
CA PRO A 109 3.37 -13.13 0.89
C PRO A 109 2.89 -13.15 2.35
N VAL A 110 2.74 -11.98 2.97
CA VAL A 110 2.11 -11.87 4.28
C VAL A 110 0.60 -12.09 4.11
N ASP A 111 0.06 -13.11 4.78
CA ASP A 111 -1.36 -13.52 4.65
C ASP A 111 -2.32 -12.78 5.61
N VAL A 112 -1.79 -11.89 6.45
CA VAL A 112 -2.58 -11.12 7.38
C VAL A 112 -2.90 -9.75 6.77
N ARG A 113 -4.20 -9.43 6.71
CA ARG A 113 -4.66 -8.12 6.24
C ARG A 113 -4.02 -7.00 7.06
N PRO A 114 -3.42 -5.98 6.42
CA PRO A 114 -2.84 -4.84 7.13
C PRO A 114 -3.89 -4.00 7.86
N ASP A 115 -3.43 -3.28 8.89
CA ASP A 115 -4.22 -2.29 9.61
C ASP A 115 -4.09 -0.90 8.98
N TRP A 116 -3.03 -0.67 8.23
CA TRP A 116 -2.78 0.55 7.50
C TRP A 116 -1.97 0.26 6.25
N VAL A 117 -2.31 0.95 5.17
CA VAL A 117 -1.53 0.99 3.92
C VAL A 117 -1.33 2.43 3.48
N CYS A 118 -0.20 2.69 2.83
CA CYS A 118 0.08 3.95 2.18
C CYS A 118 0.60 3.70 0.76
N GLU A 119 0.01 4.42 -0.19
CA GLU A 119 0.48 4.46 -1.58
C GLU A 119 1.03 5.84 -1.89
N ILE A 120 2.17 5.87 -2.56
CA ILE A 120 2.82 7.09 -3.01
C ILE A 120 2.63 7.20 -4.51
N ILE A 121 1.81 8.14 -4.92
CA ILE A 121 1.38 8.27 -6.31
C ILE A 121 2.56 8.56 -7.22
N SER A 122 2.64 7.78 -8.30
CA SER A 122 3.44 8.14 -9.47
C SER A 122 2.52 8.60 -10.62
N PRO A 123 2.97 9.48 -11.51
CA PRO A 123 2.11 9.96 -12.62
C PRO A 123 1.54 8.84 -13.49
N SER A 124 2.28 7.73 -13.64
CA SER A 124 1.86 6.56 -14.43
C SER A 124 0.80 5.70 -13.76
N ASN A 125 0.70 5.71 -12.43
CA ASN A 125 -0.16 4.81 -11.64
C ASN A 125 -1.30 5.52 -10.88
N ALA A 126 -1.39 6.85 -10.98
CA ALA A 126 -2.31 7.65 -10.18
C ALA A 126 -3.78 7.17 -10.22
N ALA A 127 -4.30 6.81 -11.41
CA ALA A 127 -5.66 6.29 -11.52
C ALA A 127 -5.79 4.89 -10.90
N HIS A 128 -4.74 4.08 -10.96
CA HIS A 128 -4.73 2.74 -10.38
C HIS A 128 -4.81 2.81 -8.85
N ASP A 129 -3.97 3.62 -8.22
CA ASP A 129 -3.93 3.76 -6.76
C ASP A 129 -5.19 4.43 -6.22
N ARG A 130 -5.62 5.54 -6.84
CA ARG A 130 -6.80 6.30 -6.40
C ARG A 130 -8.14 5.60 -6.62
N VAL A 131 -8.24 4.68 -7.58
CA VAL A 131 -9.52 4.03 -7.93
C VAL A 131 -9.46 2.53 -7.66
N THR A 132 -8.51 1.81 -8.27
CA THR A 132 -8.48 0.34 -8.20
C THR A 132 -8.07 -0.14 -6.83
N LYS A 133 -6.93 0.31 -6.30
CA LYS A 133 -6.45 -0.08 -4.97
C LYS A 133 -7.35 0.45 -3.85
N ARG A 134 -7.88 1.68 -3.98
CA ARG A 134 -8.85 2.22 -3.02
C ARG A 134 -10.07 1.30 -2.86
N ARG A 135 -10.65 0.80 -3.96
CA ARG A 135 -11.76 -0.17 -3.92
C ARG A 135 -11.33 -1.52 -3.39
N LEU A 136 -10.14 -1.97 -3.75
CA LEU A 136 -9.58 -3.23 -3.30
C LEU A 136 -9.42 -3.23 -1.78
N TYR A 137 -8.75 -2.23 -1.21
CA TYR A 137 -8.54 -2.11 0.23
C TYR A 137 -9.85 -2.00 1.01
N ALA A 138 -10.85 -1.28 0.49
CA ALA A 138 -12.20 -1.25 1.10
C ALA A 138 -12.84 -2.64 1.12
N ARG A 139 -12.81 -3.36 -0.01
CA ARG A 139 -13.37 -4.72 -0.14
C ARG A 139 -12.78 -5.71 0.86
N TYR A 140 -11.48 -5.60 1.13
CA TYR A 140 -10.78 -6.44 2.10
C TYR A 140 -10.78 -5.88 3.52
N GLY A 141 -11.43 -4.74 3.73
CA GLY A 141 -11.62 -4.16 5.06
C GLY A 141 -10.35 -3.60 5.68
N VAL A 142 -9.39 -3.09 4.90
CA VAL A 142 -8.21 -2.37 5.41
C VAL A 142 -8.70 -1.12 6.14
N PRO A 143 -8.39 -0.92 7.45
CA PRO A 143 -9.00 0.16 8.22
C PRO A 143 -8.55 1.56 7.81
N TYR A 144 -7.26 1.74 7.47
CA TYR A 144 -6.69 3.05 7.14
C TYR A 144 -5.94 3.01 5.83
N TYR A 145 -6.19 4.01 4.99
CA TYR A 145 -5.52 4.17 3.71
C TYR A 145 -5.03 5.61 3.53
N TRP A 146 -3.72 5.77 3.36
CA TRP A 146 -3.11 7.06 3.05
C TRP A 146 -2.66 7.10 1.60
N ILE A 147 -2.80 8.27 0.98
CA ILE A 147 -2.36 8.53 -0.38
C ILE A 147 -1.46 9.76 -0.34
N VAL A 148 -0.20 9.60 -0.74
CA VAL A 148 0.75 10.70 -0.86
C VAL A 148 0.98 10.99 -2.33
N ASP A 149 0.83 12.24 -2.74
CA ASP A 149 1.07 12.68 -4.10
C ASP A 149 2.25 13.67 -4.12
N PRO A 150 3.47 13.22 -4.48
CA PRO A 150 4.65 14.09 -4.52
C PRO A 150 4.52 15.21 -5.55
N SER A 151 3.82 14.97 -6.67
CA SER A 151 3.67 15.96 -7.73
C SER A 151 2.75 17.12 -7.32
N GLN A 152 1.71 16.82 -6.55
CA GLN A 152 0.80 17.80 -5.98
C GLN A 152 1.23 18.26 -4.58
N ARG A 153 2.20 17.57 -3.98
CA ARG A 153 2.71 17.83 -2.62
C ARG A 153 1.60 17.74 -1.58
N THR A 154 0.79 16.67 -1.66
CA THR A 154 -0.36 16.45 -0.78
C THR A 154 -0.31 15.07 -0.13
N LEU A 155 -0.96 14.98 1.04
CA LEU A 155 -1.29 13.74 1.72
C LEU A 155 -2.79 13.73 1.97
N GLU A 156 -3.47 12.67 1.54
CA GLU A 156 -4.88 12.37 1.82
C GLU A 156 -4.94 11.15 2.75
N ALA A 157 -5.74 11.20 3.79
CA ALA A 157 -5.93 10.08 4.70
C ALA A 157 -7.41 9.68 4.79
N LEU A 158 -7.65 8.39 4.72
CA LEU A 158 -8.96 7.77 4.69
C LEU A 158 -9.08 6.73 5.80
N VAL A 159 -10.27 6.62 6.38
CA VAL A 159 -10.65 5.57 7.33
C VAL A 159 -11.85 4.80 6.79
N LEU A 160 -11.82 3.48 6.89
CA LEU A 160 -12.93 2.63 6.47
C LEU A 160 -13.98 2.57 7.59
N ARG A 161 -15.21 2.99 7.27
CA ARG A 161 -16.37 2.92 8.16
C ARG A 161 -17.52 2.25 7.45
N GLU A 162 -18.06 1.19 8.02
CA GLU A 162 -19.21 0.45 7.45
C GLU A 162 -19.01 0.02 5.98
N GLY A 163 -17.76 -0.27 5.58
CA GLY A 163 -17.41 -0.67 4.22
C GLY A 163 -17.16 0.48 3.23
N GLU A 164 -17.33 1.73 3.66
CA GLU A 164 -17.11 2.93 2.85
C GLU A 164 -15.97 3.78 3.39
N TRP A 165 -15.22 4.43 2.49
CA TRP A 165 -14.16 5.34 2.86
C TRP A 165 -14.72 6.68 3.34
N ALA A 166 -14.40 7.05 4.56
CA ALA A 166 -14.56 8.41 5.08
C ALA A 166 -13.21 9.13 5.06
N GLU A 167 -13.19 10.38 4.63
CA GLU A 167 -11.99 11.21 4.65
C GLU A 167 -11.70 11.66 6.08
N LEU A 168 -10.45 11.44 6.53
CA LEU A 168 -9.92 12.03 7.76
C LEU A 168 -9.42 13.45 7.52
N GLY A 169 -8.92 13.71 6.33
CA GLY A 169 -8.45 15.00 5.85
C GLY A 169 -7.50 14.90 4.67
N SER A 170 -7.19 16.08 4.12
CA SER A 170 -6.19 16.29 3.08
C SER A 170 -5.30 17.46 3.47
N TRP A 171 -3.99 17.30 3.34
CA TRP A 171 -2.98 18.28 3.77
C TRP A 171 -1.96 18.52 2.67
N GLY A 172 -1.40 19.71 2.62
CA GLY A 172 -0.36 20.12 1.67
C GLY A 172 0.84 20.81 2.33
N ASP A 173 1.63 21.51 1.51
CA ASP A 173 2.78 22.27 2.00
C ASP A 173 2.37 23.29 3.08
N GLY A 174 3.16 23.33 4.16
CA GLY A 174 2.93 24.21 5.30
C GLY A 174 1.94 23.67 6.34
N ASP A 175 1.25 22.57 6.04
CA ASP A 175 0.36 21.95 7.00
C ASP A 175 1.14 21.02 7.94
N THR A 176 0.65 20.99 9.18
CA THR A 176 1.08 20.06 10.22
C THR A 176 -0.14 19.34 10.75
N ALA A 177 -0.08 18.00 10.84
CA ALA A 177 -1.24 17.19 11.16
C ALA A 177 -0.93 16.03 12.09
N ARG A 178 -1.92 15.64 12.89
CA ARG A 178 -1.97 14.40 13.67
C ARG A 178 -3.00 13.49 13.04
N ILE A 179 -2.54 12.46 12.34
CA ILE A 179 -3.36 11.67 11.43
C ILE A 179 -3.49 10.23 11.92
N GLU A 180 -4.71 9.75 12.11
CA GLU A 180 -4.96 8.34 12.45
C GLU A 180 -4.43 7.39 11.34
N PRO A 181 -3.87 6.24 11.73
CA PRO A 181 -3.78 5.68 13.08
C PRO A 181 -2.56 6.17 13.89
N PHE A 182 -1.78 7.11 13.39
CA PHE A 182 -0.52 7.60 13.95
C PHE A 182 -0.64 8.99 14.61
N ALA A 183 -1.83 9.37 15.07
CA ALA A 183 -2.14 10.70 15.59
C ALA A 183 -1.34 11.10 16.87
N ALA A 184 -0.65 10.15 17.51
CA ALA A 184 0.24 10.44 18.63
C ALA A 184 1.48 11.27 18.22
N VAL A 185 1.83 11.24 16.93
CA VAL A 185 2.96 11.98 16.37
C VAL A 185 2.46 13.05 15.40
N GLU A 186 3.13 14.19 15.42
CA GLU A 186 2.85 15.29 14.52
C GLU A 186 3.67 15.15 13.23
N LEU A 187 3.02 15.28 12.08
CA LEU A 187 3.60 15.18 10.75
C LEU A 187 3.60 16.55 10.08
N GLU A 188 4.78 17.10 9.80
CA GLU A 188 4.97 18.27 8.95
C GLU A 188 4.95 17.82 7.48
N VAL A 189 3.86 18.06 6.76
CA VAL A 189 3.60 17.44 5.45
C VAL A 189 4.62 17.83 4.39
N GLU A 190 5.12 19.07 4.40
CA GLU A 190 6.15 19.54 3.45
C GLU A 190 7.43 18.69 3.50
N ARG A 191 7.75 18.08 4.66
CA ARG A 191 8.97 17.27 4.83
C ARG A 191 8.92 15.92 4.12
N LEU A 192 7.75 15.50 3.65
CA LEU A 192 7.60 14.34 2.79
C LEU A 192 8.23 14.57 1.41
N PHE A 193 8.29 15.79 0.96
CA PHE A 193 8.63 16.15 -0.40
C PHE A 193 10.06 16.71 -0.53
N PRO A 194 10.63 16.78 -1.74
CA PRO A 194 11.87 17.50 -1.98
C PRO A 194 11.75 18.97 -1.57
N PRO A 195 12.83 19.60 -1.04
CA PRO A 195 12.81 21.03 -0.77
C PRO A 195 12.57 21.81 -2.05
N ARG A 196 11.90 22.96 -1.90
CA ARG A 196 11.71 23.91 -3.01
C ARG A 196 12.98 24.70 -3.26
#